data_d7c5ef256fd146410b8deb0779fa6a9b
#
_entry.id   d7c5ef256fd146410b8deb0779fa6a9b
#
_cell.length_a   1.000
_cell.length_b   1.000
_cell.length_c   1.000
_cell.angle_alpha   90.00
_cell.angle_beta   90.00
_cell.angle_gamma   90.00
#
_symmetry.space_group_name_H-M   'P 1'
#
loop_
_entity.id
_entity.type
_entity.pdbx_description
1 polymer ?
#
loop_
_entity_poly.entity_id
_entity_poly.type
_entity_poly.pdbx_seq_one_letter_code
_entity_poly.pdbx_strand_id
1 'polypeptide(L)'
;SAYQFMFNVINYFSRNLDKLLIGKYMSMNSLGYYEKSYRLMMLPLQNITHGISPVMHPVFSNFQDDPLKLALSYEKVIRILAFIGFPLSVLLWFCAKEITLILFGDQWLPSVPVFQILSLSVGIQIILSTSGSIYQAANDTKSLFICGVFSALLNVSGILAGIFIFKSLEAVAWCICATFAINFIQCYVWMYKVTLKRSLASLIRQLISPAPLVGILIVCLWSIHQSSIILPELANLFIKAVIAVLISCLYI
;
A
#
# COMPACT_ATOMS: atom_id res chain seq x y z
N SER A 1 23.31 -11.65 -0.93
CA SER A 1 24.34 -10.63 -0.81
C SER A 1 24.26 -9.90 0.53
N ALA A 2 25.38 -9.33 1.01
CA ALA A 2 25.43 -8.57 2.25
C ALA A 2 24.43 -7.40 2.24
N TYR A 3 24.26 -6.71 1.11
CA TYR A 3 23.29 -5.64 0.93
C TYR A 3 21.84 -6.08 1.18
N GLN A 4 21.48 -7.28 0.74
CA GLN A 4 20.12 -7.79 0.96
C GLN A 4 19.86 -8.14 2.43
N PHE A 5 20.86 -8.70 3.12
CA PHE A 5 20.78 -8.93 4.55
C PHE A 5 20.60 -7.61 5.33
N MET A 6 21.44 -6.61 5.05
CA MET A 6 21.34 -5.28 5.68
C MET A 6 19.98 -4.61 5.38
N PHE A 7 19.47 -4.73 4.15
CA PHE A 7 18.12 -4.26 3.79
C PHE A 7 17.04 -4.89 4.65
N ASN A 8 17.08 -6.22 4.82
CA ASN A 8 16.08 -6.94 5.62
C ASN A 8 16.13 -6.53 7.10
N VAL A 9 17.32 -6.35 7.67
CA VAL A 9 17.51 -5.88 9.06
C VAL A 9 16.93 -4.48 9.24
N ILE A 10 17.31 -3.53 8.39
CA ILE A 10 16.82 -2.14 8.46
C ILE A 10 15.29 -2.10 8.30
N ASN A 11 14.75 -2.85 7.35
CA ASN A 11 13.31 -2.89 7.09
C ASN A 11 12.53 -3.49 8.28
N TYR A 12 13.06 -4.52 8.93
CA TYR A 12 12.46 -5.11 10.13
C TYR A 12 12.37 -4.09 11.28
N PHE A 13 13.46 -3.41 11.59
CA PHE A 13 13.46 -2.39 12.64
C PHE A 13 12.56 -1.20 12.31
N SER A 14 12.62 -0.71 11.07
CA SER A 14 11.79 0.41 10.63
C SER A 14 10.29 0.13 10.74
N ARG A 15 9.84 -1.11 10.44
CA ARG A 15 8.43 -1.50 10.50
C ARG A 15 7.87 -1.75 11.90
N ASN A 16 8.72 -1.91 12.90
CA ASN A 16 8.27 -2.13 14.28
C ASN A 16 8.46 -0.88 15.15
N LEU A 17 9.19 0.10 14.66
CA LEU A 17 9.49 1.31 15.42
C LEU A 17 8.25 2.18 15.67
N ASP A 18 7.30 2.19 14.73
CA ASP A 18 6.02 2.88 14.84
C ASP A 18 5.26 2.47 16.10
N LYS A 19 5.09 1.17 16.30
CA LYS A 19 4.39 0.62 17.46
C LYS A 19 5.08 0.96 18.77
N LEU A 20 6.40 0.86 18.80
CA LEU A 20 7.19 1.19 20.01
C LEU A 20 7.07 2.67 20.37
N LEU A 21 7.15 3.56 19.36
CA LEU A 21 7.07 5.00 19.59
C LEU A 21 5.65 5.46 19.96
N ILE A 22 4.61 4.93 19.29
CA ILE A 22 3.22 5.23 19.64
C ILE A 22 2.90 4.76 21.06
N GLY A 23 3.28 3.52 21.42
CA GLY A 23 3.04 2.99 22.75
C GLY A 23 3.77 3.75 23.86
N LYS A 24 4.99 4.22 23.59
CA LYS A 24 5.80 4.97 24.57
C LYS A 24 5.38 6.43 24.74
N TYR A 25 5.02 7.12 23.66
CA TYR A 25 4.84 8.58 23.65
C TYR A 25 3.40 9.06 23.51
N MET A 26 2.46 8.19 23.14
CA MET A 26 1.05 8.57 23.04
C MET A 26 0.23 7.90 24.16
N SER A 27 -0.29 6.69 23.93
CA SER A 27 -0.97 5.88 24.96
C SER A 27 -1.11 4.43 24.51
N MET A 28 -1.38 3.51 25.45
CA MET A 28 -1.66 2.11 25.14
C MET A 28 -2.96 1.96 24.31
N ASN A 29 -3.95 2.80 24.56
CA ASN A 29 -5.19 2.82 23.74
C ASN A 29 -4.90 3.26 22.31
N SER A 30 -4.12 4.33 22.12
CA SER A 30 -3.67 4.77 20.78
C SER A 30 -2.89 3.69 20.06
N LEU A 31 -2.00 2.98 20.76
CA LEU A 31 -1.28 1.83 20.19
C LEU A 31 -2.27 0.74 19.75
N GLY A 32 -3.26 0.42 20.57
CA GLY A 32 -4.30 -0.56 20.23
C GLY A 32 -5.08 -0.19 18.97
N TYR A 33 -5.55 1.06 18.88
CA TYR A 33 -6.28 1.57 17.71
C TYR A 33 -5.41 1.57 16.44
N TYR A 34 -4.16 2.02 16.54
CA TYR A 34 -3.21 1.99 15.44
C TYR A 34 -2.92 0.55 14.97
N GLU A 35 -2.64 -0.36 15.90
CA GLU A 35 -2.28 -1.74 15.58
C GLU A 35 -3.42 -2.49 14.88
N LYS A 36 -4.67 -2.29 15.33
CA LYS A 36 -5.85 -2.86 14.65
C LYS A 36 -6.02 -2.30 13.24
N SER A 37 -5.92 -0.97 13.09
CA SER A 37 -6.00 -0.31 11.77
C SER A 37 -4.89 -0.78 10.82
N TYR A 38 -3.65 -0.85 11.31
CA TYR A 38 -2.51 -1.32 10.54
C TYR A 38 -2.67 -2.78 10.13
N ARG A 39 -3.17 -3.63 11.03
CA ARG A 39 -3.44 -5.04 10.73
C ARG A 39 -4.50 -5.21 9.64
N LEU A 40 -5.58 -4.43 9.68
CA LEU A 40 -6.62 -4.45 8.64
C LEU A 40 -6.06 -4.02 7.27
N MET A 41 -5.24 -2.98 7.23
CA MET A 41 -4.55 -2.54 6.01
C MET A 41 -3.63 -3.64 5.47
N MET A 42 -2.89 -4.34 6.34
CA MET A 42 -1.92 -5.35 5.94
C MET A 42 -2.55 -6.67 5.45
N LEU A 43 -3.77 -7.01 5.86
CA LEU A 43 -4.42 -8.26 5.45
C LEU A 43 -4.52 -8.43 3.94
N PRO A 44 -5.15 -7.53 3.18
CA PRO A 44 -5.24 -7.67 1.73
C PRO A 44 -3.87 -7.53 1.05
N LEU A 45 -3.00 -6.67 1.56
CA LEU A 45 -1.65 -6.49 1.04
C LEU A 45 -0.84 -7.79 1.10
N GLN A 46 -0.83 -8.46 2.25
CA GLN A 46 -0.10 -9.72 2.44
C GLN A 46 -0.65 -10.84 1.54
N ASN A 47 -1.98 -11.00 1.47
CA ASN A 47 -2.59 -12.04 0.65
C ASN A 47 -2.25 -11.89 -0.84
N ILE A 48 -2.31 -10.67 -1.36
CA ILE A 48 -1.96 -10.38 -2.76
C ILE A 48 -0.45 -10.58 -2.98
N THR A 49 0.38 -10.08 -2.09
CA THR A 49 1.85 -10.18 -2.21
C THR A 49 2.33 -11.62 -2.12
N HIS A 50 1.79 -12.42 -1.19
CA HIS A 50 2.16 -13.82 -1.05
C HIS A 50 1.78 -14.66 -2.27
N GLY A 51 0.69 -14.31 -2.96
CA GLY A 51 0.30 -14.98 -4.20
C GLY A 51 1.20 -14.63 -5.40
N ILE A 52 1.71 -13.41 -5.45
CA ILE A 52 2.42 -12.87 -6.62
C ILE A 52 3.94 -13.03 -6.51
N SER A 53 4.52 -12.76 -5.35
CA SER A 53 5.98 -12.72 -5.17
C SER A 53 6.70 -14.01 -5.55
N PRO A 54 6.21 -15.21 -5.21
CA PRO A 54 6.88 -16.47 -5.57
C PRO A 54 6.96 -16.70 -7.08
N VAL A 55 5.98 -16.19 -7.83
CA VAL A 55 5.90 -16.37 -9.29
C VAL A 55 6.79 -15.35 -10.01
N MET A 56 6.95 -14.16 -9.44
CA MET A 56 7.68 -13.06 -10.09
C MET A 56 9.18 -13.35 -10.24
N HIS A 57 9.81 -13.86 -9.19
CA HIS A 57 11.26 -14.06 -9.20
C HIS A 57 11.72 -15.03 -10.30
N PRO A 58 11.13 -16.25 -10.48
CA PRO A 58 11.49 -17.15 -11.57
C PRO A 58 11.21 -16.58 -12.97
N VAL A 59 10.10 -15.85 -13.12
CA VAL A 59 9.71 -15.26 -14.41
C VAL A 59 10.70 -14.17 -14.83
N PHE A 60 11.08 -13.31 -13.90
CA PHE A 60 11.96 -12.18 -14.20
C PHE A 60 13.43 -12.57 -14.30
N SER A 61 13.86 -13.62 -13.62
CA SER A 61 15.25 -14.12 -13.76
C SER A 61 15.58 -14.59 -15.18
N ASN A 62 14.59 -15.01 -15.97
CA ASN A 62 14.76 -15.36 -17.38
C ASN A 62 15.06 -14.13 -18.27
N PHE A 63 14.86 -12.93 -17.79
CA PHE A 63 15.07 -11.67 -18.54
C PHE A 63 16.20 -10.82 -17.94
N GLN A 64 17.04 -11.38 -17.05
CA GLN A 64 18.11 -10.64 -16.37
C GLN A 64 19.11 -9.99 -17.32
N ASP A 65 19.37 -10.62 -18.47
CA ASP A 65 20.34 -10.15 -19.48
C ASP A 65 19.73 -9.16 -20.50
N ASP A 66 18.40 -8.93 -20.43
CA ASP A 66 17.67 -8.01 -21.31
C ASP A 66 16.83 -7.03 -20.50
N PRO A 67 17.40 -5.88 -20.08
CA PRO A 67 16.69 -4.88 -19.28
C PRO A 67 15.42 -4.35 -19.95
N LEU A 68 15.36 -4.37 -21.30
CA LEU A 68 14.19 -3.93 -22.04
C LEU A 68 13.01 -4.90 -21.85
N LYS A 69 13.26 -6.21 -22.04
CA LYS A 69 12.23 -7.24 -21.84
C LYS A 69 11.80 -7.31 -20.39
N LEU A 70 12.75 -7.18 -19.45
CA LEU A 70 12.47 -7.14 -18.02
C LEU A 70 11.50 -5.98 -17.71
N ALA A 71 11.81 -4.76 -18.18
CA ALA A 71 10.96 -3.60 -17.96
C ALA A 71 9.56 -3.75 -18.56
N LEU A 72 9.45 -4.20 -19.81
CA LEU A 72 8.15 -4.40 -20.49
C LEU A 72 7.29 -5.47 -19.79
N SER A 73 7.92 -6.54 -19.29
CA SER A 73 7.23 -7.59 -18.53
C SER A 73 6.76 -7.06 -17.19
N TYR A 74 7.59 -6.26 -16.53
CA TYR A 74 7.23 -5.64 -15.25
C TYR A 74 6.11 -4.61 -15.38
N GLU A 75 6.09 -3.81 -16.43
CA GLU A 75 5.03 -2.85 -16.70
C GLU A 75 3.65 -3.50 -16.81
N LYS A 76 3.57 -4.71 -17.38
CA LYS A 76 2.32 -5.50 -17.40
C LYS A 76 1.87 -5.89 -16.00
N VAL A 77 2.82 -6.29 -15.15
CA VAL A 77 2.53 -6.63 -13.74
C VAL A 77 2.08 -5.38 -12.98
N ILE A 78 2.77 -4.25 -13.12
CA ILE A 78 2.37 -2.98 -12.50
C ILE A 78 0.94 -2.62 -12.89
N ARG A 79 0.58 -2.75 -14.16
CA ARG A 79 -0.77 -2.48 -14.65
C ARG A 79 -1.81 -3.35 -13.94
N ILE A 80 -1.59 -4.66 -13.87
CA ILE A 80 -2.50 -5.60 -13.18
C ILE A 80 -2.63 -5.23 -11.71
N LEU A 81 -1.50 -4.96 -11.04
CA LEU A 81 -1.49 -4.59 -9.63
C LEU A 81 -2.18 -3.24 -9.37
N ALA A 82 -2.06 -2.30 -10.29
CA ALA A 82 -2.76 -1.01 -10.21
C ALA A 82 -4.28 -1.19 -10.37
N PHE A 83 -4.71 -2.06 -11.30
CA PHE A 83 -6.13 -2.41 -11.49
C PHE A 83 -6.76 -3.13 -10.28
N ILE A 84 -5.96 -3.84 -9.49
CA ILE A 84 -6.43 -4.49 -8.26
C ILE A 84 -6.28 -3.54 -7.07
N GLY A 85 -5.13 -2.94 -6.93
CA GLY A 85 -4.73 -2.21 -5.72
C GLY A 85 -5.47 -0.89 -5.51
N PHE A 86 -5.66 -0.09 -6.55
CA PHE A 86 -6.34 1.21 -6.38
C PHE A 86 -7.84 1.05 -6.11
N PRO A 87 -8.61 0.21 -6.83
CA PRO A 87 -9.99 -0.09 -6.45
C PRO A 87 -10.14 -0.65 -5.05
N LEU A 88 -9.20 -1.52 -4.63
CA LEU A 88 -9.19 -2.07 -3.28
C LEU A 88 -8.95 -0.99 -2.23
N SER A 89 -8.05 -0.03 -2.46
CA SER A 89 -7.85 1.12 -1.55
C SER A 89 -9.13 1.92 -1.36
N VAL A 90 -9.86 2.20 -2.45
CA VAL A 90 -11.14 2.91 -2.40
C VAL A 90 -12.19 2.11 -1.63
N LEU A 91 -12.30 0.82 -1.91
CA LEU A 91 -13.24 -0.05 -1.20
C LEU A 91 -12.97 -0.08 0.30
N LEU A 92 -11.72 -0.26 0.71
CA LEU A 92 -11.32 -0.27 2.11
C LEU A 92 -11.61 1.06 2.81
N TRP A 93 -11.42 2.19 2.13
CA TRP A 93 -11.77 3.50 2.66
C TRP A 93 -13.26 3.61 2.98
N PHE A 94 -14.13 3.26 2.01
CA PHE A 94 -15.58 3.37 2.17
C PHE A 94 -16.20 2.29 3.06
N CYS A 95 -15.50 1.17 3.26
CA CYS A 95 -15.94 0.06 4.11
C CYS A 95 -15.23 0.01 5.46
N ALA A 96 -14.42 1.00 5.81
CA ALA A 96 -13.58 0.96 7.01
C ALA A 96 -14.39 0.80 8.29
N LYS A 97 -15.52 1.47 8.41
CA LYS A 97 -16.42 1.38 9.57
C LYS A 97 -17.01 -0.01 9.69
N GLU A 98 -17.63 -0.49 8.62
CA GLU A 98 -18.30 -1.80 8.59
C GLU A 98 -17.30 -2.92 8.89
N ILE A 99 -16.12 -2.91 8.26
CA ILE A 99 -15.06 -3.88 8.49
C ILE A 99 -14.62 -3.87 9.96
N THR A 100 -14.42 -2.69 10.54
CA THR A 100 -13.99 -2.56 11.93
C THR A 100 -15.04 -3.09 12.91
N LEU A 101 -16.31 -2.71 12.70
CA LEU A 101 -17.41 -3.15 13.56
C LEU A 101 -17.64 -4.66 13.51
N ILE A 102 -17.64 -5.24 12.30
CA ILE A 102 -17.86 -6.68 12.11
C ILE A 102 -16.72 -7.49 12.72
N LEU A 103 -15.47 -7.06 12.57
CA LEU A 103 -14.31 -7.85 13.01
C LEU A 103 -13.96 -7.63 14.48
N PHE A 104 -14.20 -6.43 15.03
CA PHE A 104 -13.70 -6.06 16.36
C PHE A 104 -14.77 -5.53 17.30
N GLY A 105 -15.92 -5.07 16.79
CA GLY A 105 -17.01 -4.51 17.58
C GLY A 105 -16.88 -3.00 17.86
N ASP A 106 -17.90 -2.44 18.52
CA ASP A 106 -18.09 -0.98 18.71
C ASP A 106 -16.96 -0.31 19.49
N GLN A 107 -16.32 -1.01 20.39
CA GLN A 107 -15.20 -0.49 21.20
C GLN A 107 -14.01 -0.03 20.34
N TRP A 108 -13.93 -0.45 19.07
CA TRP A 108 -12.85 -0.12 18.15
C TRP A 108 -13.20 0.99 17.15
N LEU A 109 -14.37 1.63 17.29
CA LEU A 109 -14.75 2.77 16.45
C LEU A 109 -13.68 3.87 16.33
N PRO A 110 -12.91 4.21 17.40
CA PRO A 110 -11.83 5.19 17.28
C PRO A 110 -10.69 4.79 16.35
N SER A 111 -10.60 3.51 15.96
CA SER A 111 -9.60 3.05 14.97
C SER A 111 -10.02 3.30 13.52
N VAL A 112 -11.32 3.56 13.25
CA VAL A 112 -11.86 3.74 11.90
C VAL A 112 -11.17 4.87 11.11
N PRO A 113 -11.01 6.10 11.64
CA PRO A 113 -10.34 7.18 10.90
C PRO A 113 -8.90 6.81 10.53
N VAL A 114 -8.19 6.16 11.44
CA VAL A 114 -6.81 5.69 11.21
C VAL A 114 -6.76 4.65 10.11
N PHE A 115 -7.69 3.67 10.13
CA PHE A 115 -7.78 2.66 9.08
C PHE A 115 -8.15 3.27 7.72
N GLN A 116 -9.09 4.21 7.68
CA GLN A 116 -9.42 4.94 6.46
C GLN A 116 -8.19 5.59 5.84
N ILE A 117 -7.43 6.36 6.63
CA ILE A 117 -6.23 7.04 6.14
C ILE A 117 -5.21 6.02 5.63
N LEU A 118 -4.90 4.98 6.40
CA LEU A 118 -3.93 3.96 6.01
C LEU A 118 -4.36 3.18 4.75
N SER A 119 -5.66 2.97 4.55
CA SER A 119 -6.20 2.25 3.39
C SER A 119 -5.88 2.93 2.05
N LEU A 120 -5.70 4.26 2.02
CA LEU A 120 -5.29 4.99 0.82
C LEU A 120 -3.93 4.55 0.28
N SER A 121 -3.05 4.08 1.16
CA SER A 121 -1.71 3.63 0.77
C SER A 121 -1.66 2.19 0.24
N VAL A 122 -2.75 1.40 0.38
CA VAL A 122 -2.75 -0.04 0.05
C VAL A 122 -2.38 -0.30 -1.40
N GLY A 123 -2.99 0.42 -2.35
CA GLY A 123 -2.70 0.26 -3.78
C GLY A 123 -1.23 0.54 -4.11
N ILE A 124 -0.69 1.62 -3.56
CA ILE A 124 0.72 1.98 -3.72
C ILE A 124 1.63 0.90 -3.11
N GLN A 125 1.31 0.41 -1.93
CA GLN A 125 2.10 -0.62 -1.25
C GLN A 125 2.06 -1.96 -1.95
N ILE A 126 0.93 -2.38 -2.54
CA ILE A 126 0.82 -3.59 -3.36
C ILE A 126 1.81 -3.52 -4.52
N ILE A 127 1.84 -2.40 -5.25
CA ILE A 127 2.76 -2.22 -6.36
C ILE A 127 4.21 -2.17 -5.85
N LEU A 128 4.49 -1.42 -4.79
CA LEU A 128 5.81 -1.27 -4.21
C LEU A 128 6.40 -2.60 -3.68
N SER A 129 5.56 -3.51 -3.20
CA SER A 129 5.98 -4.82 -2.68
C SER A 129 6.72 -5.67 -3.71
N THR A 130 6.50 -5.43 -5.00
CA THR A 130 7.13 -6.17 -6.10
C THR A 130 8.48 -5.59 -6.54
N SER A 131 8.82 -4.37 -6.09
CA SER A 131 10.06 -3.68 -6.48
C SER A 131 11.32 -4.46 -6.14
N GLY A 132 11.33 -5.14 -4.98
CA GLY A 132 12.45 -5.97 -4.55
C GLY A 132 12.80 -7.08 -5.52
N SER A 133 11.81 -7.74 -6.11
CA SER A 133 12.00 -8.82 -7.08
C SER A 133 12.66 -8.31 -8.37
N ILE A 134 12.35 -7.10 -8.80
CA ILE A 134 12.94 -6.48 -9.99
C ILE A 134 14.40 -6.09 -9.76
N TYR A 135 14.71 -5.45 -8.63
CA TYR A 135 16.11 -5.14 -8.28
C TYR A 135 16.96 -6.40 -8.19
N GLN A 136 16.40 -7.50 -7.66
CA GLN A 136 17.09 -8.78 -7.58
C GLN A 136 17.28 -9.42 -8.97
N ALA A 137 16.24 -9.42 -9.81
CA ALA A 137 16.31 -9.93 -11.17
C ALA A 137 17.30 -9.13 -12.05
N ALA A 138 17.38 -7.83 -11.86
CA ALA A 138 18.36 -6.97 -12.52
C ALA A 138 19.77 -7.04 -11.91
N ASN A 139 19.99 -7.89 -10.89
CA ASN A 139 21.25 -8.01 -10.14
C ASN A 139 21.73 -6.68 -9.51
N ASP A 140 20.80 -5.76 -9.22
CA ASP A 140 21.06 -4.43 -8.66
C ASP A 140 20.67 -4.35 -7.18
N THR A 141 21.23 -5.24 -6.38
CA THR A 141 20.97 -5.28 -4.92
C THR A 141 21.50 -4.06 -4.17
N LYS A 142 22.45 -3.31 -4.77
CA LYS A 142 22.94 -2.05 -4.21
C LYS A 142 21.86 -0.97 -4.25
N SER A 143 21.19 -0.80 -5.37
CA SER A 143 20.06 0.14 -5.49
C SER A 143 18.91 -0.24 -4.57
N LEU A 144 18.60 -1.54 -4.43
CA LEU A 144 17.62 -2.03 -3.45
C LEU A 144 17.97 -1.58 -2.03
N PHE A 145 19.23 -1.73 -1.63
CA PHE A 145 19.70 -1.32 -0.31
C PHE A 145 19.59 0.21 -0.11
N ILE A 146 20.02 1.01 -1.08
CA ILE A 146 19.93 2.48 -1.02
C ILE A 146 18.47 2.93 -0.88
N CYS A 147 17.57 2.39 -1.71
CA CYS A 147 16.13 2.68 -1.61
C CYS A 147 15.54 2.25 -0.25
N GLY A 148 16.00 1.12 0.29
CA GLY A 148 15.57 0.64 1.60
C GLY A 148 16.02 1.54 2.76
N VAL A 149 17.27 2.01 2.74
CA VAL A 149 17.78 2.98 3.74
C VAL A 149 16.98 4.27 3.69
N PHE A 150 16.75 4.81 2.49
CA PHE A 150 15.95 6.03 2.32
C PHE A 150 14.51 5.84 2.83
N SER A 151 13.88 4.71 2.50
CA SER A 151 12.55 4.35 3.00
C SER A 151 12.50 4.28 4.52
N ALA A 152 13.51 3.68 5.16
CA ALA A 152 13.59 3.59 6.61
C ALA A 152 13.71 4.97 7.27
N LEU A 153 14.57 5.83 6.73
CA LEU A 153 14.72 7.21 7.22
C LEU A 153 13.44 8.02 7.07
N LEU A 154 12.74 7.90 5.92
CA LEU A 154 11.45 8.53 5.70
C LEU A 154 10.40 8.05 6.70
N ASN A 155 10.29 6.73 6.91
CA ASN A 155 9.34 6.18 7.86
C ASN A 155 9.59 6.69 9.28
N VAL A 156 10.83 6.64 9.75
CA VAL A 156 11.20 7.14 11.08
C VAL A 156 10.86 8.61 11.21
N SER A 157 11.24 9.44 10.24
CA SER A 157 10.97 10.89 10.29
C SER A 157 9.46 11.20 10.26
N GLY A 158 8.67 10.46 9.45
CA GLY A 158 7.21 10.61 9.39
C GLY A 158 6.53 10.24 10.71
N ILE A 159 6.94 9.14 11.33
CA ILE A 159 6.41 8.72 12.64
C ILE A 159 6.73 9.76 13.72
N LEU A 160 8.00 10.22 13.78
CA LEU A 160 8.40 11.24 14.72
C LEU A 160 7.65 12.56 14.53
N ALA A 161 7.45 12.99 13.28
CA ALA A 161 6.66 14.17 12.96
C ALA A 161 5.19 14.02 13.43
N GLY A 162 4.56 12.89 13.15
CA GLY A 162 3.19 12.61 13.59
C GLY A 162 3.03 12.63 15.11
N ILE A 163 3.97 12.05 15.84
CA ILE A 163 3.92 11.95 17.32
C ILE A 163 4.27 13.27 18.00
N PHE A 164 5.38 13.94 17.61
CA PHE A 164 5.91 15.06 18.36
C PHE A 164 5.45 16.43 17.85
N ILE A 165 5.18 16.57 16.54
CA ILE A 165 4.72 17.83 15.95
C ILE A 165 3.19 17.90 15.99
N PHE A 166 2.52 16.91 15.43
CA PHE A 166 1.06 16.95 15.26
C PHE A 166 0.29 16.33 16.43
N LYS A 167 0.89 15.47 17.22
CA LYS A 167 0.36 14.89 18.48
C LYS A 167 -1.01 14.23 18.36
N SER A 168 -1.36 13.69 17.21
CA SER A 168 -2.60 12.93 16.99
C SER A 168 -2.34 11.62 16.25
N LEU A 169 -3.14 10.59 16.53
CA LEU A 169 -3.01 9.29 15.90
C LEU A 169 -3.34 9.32 14.40
N GLU A 170 -4.31 10.14 14.04
CA GLU A 170 -4.67 10.37 12.64
C GLU A 170 -3.53 11.06 11.87
N ALA A 171 -2.86 12.03 12.50
CA ALA A 171 -1.70 12.68 11.90
C ALA A 171 -0.52 11.72 11.70
N VAL A 172 -0.30 10.79 12.64
CA VAL A 172 0.68 9.70 12.44
C VAL A 172 0.31 8.88 11.21
N ALA A 173 -0.96 8.51 11.04
CA ALA A 173 -1.43 7.77 9.88
C ALA A 173 -1.23 8.57 8.56
N TRP A 174 -1.53 9.87 8.53
CA TRP A 174 -1.26 10.73 7.39
C TRP A 174 0.23 10.86 7.06
N CYS A 175 1.07 11.04 8.07
CA CYS A 175 2.53 11.07 7.88
C CYS A 175 3.03 9.75 7.28
N ILE A 176 2.55 8.60 7.76
CA ILE A 176 2.90 7.29 7.24
C ILE A 176 2.43 7.12 5.78
N CYS A 177 1.20 7.53 5.45
CA CYS A 177 0.74 7.52 4.06
C CYS A 177 1.61 8.40 3.15
N ALA A 178 1.98 9.59 3.61
CA ALA A 178 2.88 10.47 2.87
C ALA A 178 4.26 9.84 2.68
N THR A 179 4.82 9.19 3.71
CA THR A 179 6.11 8.48 3.57
C THR A 179 6.03 7.32 2.58
N PHE A 180 4.93 6.56 2.53
CA PHE A 180 4.74 5.53 1.52
C PHE A 180 4.65 6.11 0.11
N ALA A 181 3.95 7.22 -0.09
CA ALA A 181 3.87 7.89 -1.38
C ALA A 181 5.23 8.43 -1.86
N ILE A 182 5.98 9.09 -0.97
CA ILE A 182 7.33 9.59 -1.27
C ILE A 182 8.29 8.44 -1.57
N ASN A 183 8.24 7.36 -0.77
CA ASN A 183 9.05 6.18 -0.99
C ASN A 183 8.73 5.50 -2.33
N PHE A 184 7.45 5.42 -2.70
CA PHE A 184 7.03 4.90 -4.01
C PHE A 184 7.66 5.71 -5.15
N ILE A 185 7.53 7.04 -5.10
CA ILE A 185 8.12 7.91 -6.12
C ILE A 185 9.64 7.72 -6.19
N GLN A 186 10.31 7.77 -5.07
CA GLN A 186 11.77 7.61 -5.00
C GLN A 186 12.22 6.25 -5.55
N CYS A 187 11.62 5.15 -5.09
CA CYS A 187 11.96 3.81 -5.49
C CYS A 187 11.80 3.58 -7.01
N TYR A 188 10.68 4.05 -7.57
CA TYR A 188 10.39 3.87 -8.99
C TYR A 188 11.18 4.82 -9.89
N VAL A 189 11.42 6.06 -9.45
CA VAL A 189 12.30 6.99 -10.18
C VAL A 189 13.72 6.42 -10.25
N TRP A 190 14.22 5.90 -9.14
CA TRP A 190 15.54 5.27 -9.08
C TRP A 190 15.58 4.02 -9.96
N MET A 191 14.61 3.12 -9.83
CA MET A 191 14.51 1.89 -10.63
C MET A 191 14.52 2.17 -12.13
N TYR A 192 13.68 3.10 -12.60
CA TYR A 192 13.56 3.40 -14.02
C TYR A 192 14.78 4.13 -14.56
N LYS A 193 15.35 5.08 -13.82
CA LYS A 193 16.51 5.85 -14.29
C LYS A 193 17.82 5.10 -14.19
N VAL A 194 18.05 4.35 -13.10
CA VAL A 194 19.34 3.72 -12.82
C VAL A 194 19.37 2.26 -13.26
N THR A 195 18.41 1.46 -12.81
CA THR A 195 18.41 0.00 -13.01
C THR A 195 17.92 -0.38 -14.41
N LEU A 196 16.76 0.13 -14.83
CA LEU A 196 16.13 -0.22 -16.11
C LEU A 196 16.52 0.70 -17.25
N LYS A 197 17.08 1.86 -16.97
CA LYS A 197 17.49 2.92 -17.93
C LYS A 197 16.37 3.29 -18.91
N ARG A 198 15.17 3.49 -18.42
CA ARG A 198 13.96 3.79 -19.19
C ARG A 198 13.27 5.08 -18.77
N SER A 199 12.38 5.56 -19.63
CA SER A 199 11.55 6.72 -19.35
C SER A 199 10.47 6.38 -18.31
N LEU A 200 10.20 7.32 -17.40
CA LEU A 200 9.12 7.23 -16.43
C LEU A 200 7.72 7.34 -17.06
N ALA A 201 7.63 7.82 -18.31
CA ALA A 201 6.36 8.01 -18.99
C ALA A 201 5.58 6.69 -19.14
N SER A 202 6.27 5.58 -19.40
CA SER A 202 5.65 4.25 -19.49
C SER A 202 5.06 3.79 -18.16
N LEU A 203 5.77 4.01 -17.05
CA LEU A 203 5.27 3.75 -15.71
C LEU A 203 4.01 4.56 -15.40
N ILE A 204 4.07 5.88 -15.62
CA ILE A 204 2.94 6.78 -15.37
C ILE A 204 1.71 6.35 -16.16
N ARG A 205 1.89 5.95 -17.41
CA ARG A 205 0.79 5.43 -18.24
C ARG A 205 0.12 4.20 -17.63
N GLN A 206 0.90 3.27 -17.06
CA GLN A 206 0.34 2.06 -16.42
C GLN A 206 -0.40 2.42 -15.12
N LEU A 207 0.10 3.37 -14.35
CA LEU A 207 -0.51 3.81 -13.10
C LEU A 207 -1.80 4.62 -13.30
N ILE A 208 -1.88 5.40 -14.38
CA ILE A 208 -3.08 6.18 -14.71
C ILE A 208 -4.16 5.32 -15.38
N SER A 209 -3.79 4.19 -15.99
CA SER A 209 -4.72 3.32 -16.71
C SER A 209 -5.99 2.97 -15.90
N PRO A 210 -5.95 2.64 -14.59
CA PRO A 210 -7.15 2.38 -13.80
C PRO A 210 -7.87 3.63 -13.26
N ALA A 211 -7.39 4.85 -13.54
CA ALA A 211 -7.98 6.07 -12.98
C ALA A 211 -9.47 6.26 -13.29
N PRO A 212 -9.98 5.99 -14.52
CA PRO A 212 -11.42 6.09 -14.78
C PRO A 212 -12.23 5.09 -13.96
N LEU A 213 -11.75 3.84 -13.81
CA LEU A 213 -12.37 2.83 -12.95
C LEU A 213 -12.46 3.32 -11.50
N VAL A 214 -11.36 3.84 -10.96
CA VAL A 214 -11.28 4.40 -9.61
C VAL A 214 -12.25 5.55 -9.45
N GLY A 215 -12.35 6.45 -10.42
CA GLY A 215 -13.31 7.56 -10.42
C GLY A 215 -14.77 7.09 -10.35
N ILE A 216 -15.15 6.12 -11.17
CA ILE A 216 -16.49 5.54 -11.15
C ILE A 216 -16.78 4.89 -9.79
N LEU A 217 -15.84 4.14 -9.23
CA LEU A 217 -15.98 3.50 -7.93
C LEU A 217 -16.17 4.53 -6.80
N ILE A 218 -15.40 5.61 -6.80
CA ILE A 218 -15.54 6.68 -5.80
C ILE A 218 -16.95 7.28 -5.86
N VAL A 219 -17.43 7.62 -7.05
CA VAL A 219 -18.77 8.20 -7.22
C VAL A 219 -19.86 7.24 -6.76
N CYS A 220 -19.80 5.98 -7.18
CA CYS A 220 -20.79 4.98 -6.79
C CYS A 220 -20.79 4.70 -5.29
N LEU A 221 -19.63 4.48 -4.69
CA LEU A 221 -19.54 4.19 -3.25
C LEU A 221 -19.88 5.41 -2.39
N TRP A 222 -19.54 6.61 -2.85
CA TRP A 222 -19.93 7.85 -2.19
C TRP A 222 -21.44 8.05 -2.23
N SER A 223 -22.11 7.78 -3.35
CA SER A 223 -23.57 7.86 -3.47
C SER A 223 -24.29 6.89 -2.52
N ILE A 224 -23.74 5.66 -2.38
CA ILE A 224 -24.26 4.66 -1.42
C ILE A 224 -24.04 5.14 0.02
N HIS A 225 -22.87 5.71 0.29
CA HIS A 225 -22.54 6.21 1.64
C HIS A 225 -23.43 7.38 2.06
N GLN A 226 -23.89 8.22 1.13
CA GLN A 226 -24.83 9.33 1.34
C GLN A 226 -26.29 8.85 1.46
N SER A 227 -26.64 7.70 0.88
CA SER A 227 -28.00 7.16 0.99
C SER A 227 -28.27 6.75 2.43
N SER A 228 -29.25 7.38 3.06
CA SER A 228 -29.65 7.14 4.47
C SER A 228 -30.36 5.80 4.68
N ILE A 229 -30.03 4.78 3.90
CA ILE A 229 -30.61 3.44 4.03
C ILE A 229 -29.97 2.77 5.25
N ILE A 230 -30.75 2.61 6.30
CA ILE A 230 -30.31 1.91 7.52
C ILE A 230 -30.29 0.40 7.22
N LEU A 231 -29.16 -0.08 6.80
CA LEU A 231 -28.89 -1.52 6.60
C LEU A 231 -28.01 -2.05 7.72
N PRO A 232 -28.14 -3.33 8.08
CA PRO A 232 -27.15 -4.00 8.93
C PRO A 232 -25.74 -3.86 8.33
N GLU A 233 -24.72 -3.70 9.19
CA GLU A 233 -23.33 -3.47 8.76
C GLU A 233 -22.83 -4.54 7.75
N LEU A 234 -23.22 -5.80 7.95
CA LEU A 234 -22.91 -6.90 7.03
C LEU A 234 -23.53 -6.70 5.65
N ALA A 235 -24.80 -6.28 5.58
CA ALA A 235 -25.48 -6.07 4.30
C ALA A 235 -24.86 -4.87 3.55
N ASN A 236 -24.53 -3.82 4.27
CA ASN A 236 -23.91 -2.62 3.71
C ASN A 236 -22.52 -2.95 3.14
N LEU A 237 -21.69 -3.69 3.89
CA LEU A 237 -20.40 -4.17 3.43
C LEU A 237 -20.54 -5.03 2.16
N PHE A 238 -21.48 -5.99 2.18
CA PHE A 238 -21.70 -6.91 1.05
C PHE A 238 -22.11 -6.15 -0.21
N ILE A 239 -23.05 -5.22 -0.11
CA ILE A 239 -23.50 -4.40 -1.25
C ILE A 239 -22.33 -3.58 -1.84
N LYS A 240 -21.55 -2.89 -1.00
CA LYS A 240 -20.40 -2.12 -1.44
C LYS A 240 -19.34 -3.00 -2.12
N ALA A 241 -19.08 -4.19 -1.56
CA ALA A 241 -18.13 -5.15 -2.13
C ALA A 241 -18.61 -5.71 -3.48
N VAL A 242 -19.88 -6.11 -3.60
CA VAL A 242 -20.47 -6.62 -4.85
C VAL A 242 -20.42 -5.55 -5.93
N ILE A 243 -20.80 -4.32 -5.63
CA ILE A 243 -20.77 -3.21 -6.59
C ILE A 243 -19.33 -2.94 -7.05
N ALA A 244 -18.36 -2.94 -6.14
CA ALA A 244 -16.97 -2.74 -6.50
C ALA A 244 -16.44 -3.84 -7.42
N VAL A 245 -16.80 -5.11 -7.16
CA VAL A 245 -16.41 -6.25 -8.01
C VAL A 245 -17.09 -6.15 -9.38
N LEU A 246 -18.40 -5.89 -9.44
CA LEU A 246 -19.13 -5.77 -10.70
C LEU A 246 -18.58 -4.66 -11.59
N ILE A 247 -18.34 -3.47 -11.03
CA ILE A 247 -17.75 -2.35 -11.79
C ILE A 247 -16.33 -2.71 -12.28
N SER A 248 -15.53 -3.36 -11.43
CA SER A 248 -14.19 -3.79 -11.83
C SER A 248 -14.19 -4.83 -12.93
N CYS A 249 -15.11 -5.82 -12.88
CA CYS A 249 -15.27 -6.85 -13.92
C CYS A 249 -15.81 -6.29 -15.24
N LEU A 250 -16.70 -5.30 -15.20
CA LEU A 250 -17.23 -4.67 -16.41
C LEU A 250 -16.24 -3.75 -17.12
N TYR A 251 -15.25 -3.24 -16.36
CA TYR A 251 -14.25 -2.32 -16.91
C TYR A 251 -13.03 -3.03 -17.53
N ILE A 252 -12.70 -4.26 -17.09
CA ILE A 252 -11.57 -5.06 -17.60
C ILE A 252 -11.96 -5.79 -18.87
#